data_2f7b79168512c2db1c13f057bda5c84a
#
_entry.id   2f7b79168512c2db1c13f057bda5c84a
#
_cell.length_a   1.000
_cell.length_b   1.000
_cell.length_c   1.000
_cell.angle_alpha   90.00
_cell.angle_beta   90.00
_cell.angle_gamma   90.00
#
_symmetry.space_group_name_H-M   'P 1'
#
loop_
_entity.id
_entity.type
_entity.pdbx_description
1 polymer ?
#
loop_
_entity_poly.entity_id
_entity_poly.type
_entity_poly.pdbx_seq_one_letter_code
_entity_poly.pdbx_strand_id
1 'polypeptide(L)'
;PTSKIAYEFTRKVYKLLGLNINNIESSYSSYDLIKENTLIKNGSLKINNKKMKFDVIVGNPPYQQTISSNSKNKSLSRQIFPDFIYLSLSLDPKYLSLVTPSRWFTGDAQDKSFLKLREFFKSNNKIESIVNMPISSSVFPDVEISGGINYFLYNQNHKGKVRFTEYYDEDNQITNERPLFEDGLDIILSSSFSYNIISKVTKSKFESITSITKGRNAFGILGMDAERISKTTQNGNLYELRCKYEEIRYVDKKYITKNADLAENWKVFISKGNG
;
A
#
# COMPACT_ATOMS: atom_id res chain seq x y z
N PRO A 1 -16.86 9.55 14.60
CA PRO A 1 -17.72 9.05 13.51
C PRO A 1 -17.68 9.96 12.29
N THR A 2 -17.81 9.38 11.09
CA THR A 2 -17.68 10.12 9.82
C THR A 2 -18.93 10.91 9.41
N SER A 3 -20.06 10.67 10.06
CA SER A 3 -21.32 11.36 9.79
C SER A 3 -22.22 11.36 11.03
N LYS A 4 -23.24 12.22 11.03
CA LYS A 4 -24.25 12.26 12.10
C LYS A 4 -24.99 10.92 12.24
N ILE A 5 -25.29 10.26 11.11
CA ILE A 5 -25.94 8.94 11.11
C ILE A 5 -25.04 7.89 11.78
N ALA A 6 -23.77 7.85 11.39
CA ALA A 6 -22.78 6.94 12.00
C ALA A 6 -22.62 7.21 13.50
N TYR A 7 -22.65 8.46 13.93
CA TYR A 7 -22.60 8.84 15.34
C TYR A 7 -23.81 8.31 16.12
N GLU A 8 -25.02 8.53 15.64
CA GLU A 8 -26.25 8.06 16.30
C GLU A 8 -26.33 6.54 16.32
N PHE A 9 -25.90 5.86 15.25
CA PHE A 9 -25.80 4.40 15.23
C PHE A 9 -24.81 3.90 16.30
N THR A 10 -23.62 4.47 16.34
CA THR A 10 -22.58 4.10 17.32
C THR A 10 -23.09 4.30 18.76
N ARG A 11 -23.79 5.42 19.02
CA ARG A 11 -24.40 5.66 20.35
C ARG A 11 -25.40 4.58 20.74
N LYS A 12 -26.25 4.14 19.81
CA LYS A 12 -27.21 3.04 20.07
C LYS A 12 -26.47 1.74 20.39
N VAL A 13 -25.46 1.39 19.61
CA VAL A 13 -24.64 0.19 19.86
C VAL A 13 -23.97 0.26 21.23
N TYR A 14 -23.35 1.39 21.59
CA TYR A 14 -22.71 1.57 22.90
C TYR A 14 -23.72 1.38 24.05
N LYS A 15 -24.92 1.95 23.91
CA LYS A 15 -25.98 1.76 24.91
C LYS A 15 -26.40 0.29 25.05
N LEU A 16 -26.57 -0.42 23.93
CA LEU A 16 -26.94 -1.83 23.93
C LEU A 16 -25.87 -2.72 24.59
N LEU A 17 -24.59 -2.34 24.42
CA LEU A 17 -23.46 -3.06 25.01
C LEU A 17 -23.10 -2.60 26.43
N GLY A 18 -23.86 -1.66 27.01
CA GLY A 18 -23.56 -1.11 28.34
C GLY A 18 -22.30 -0.24 28.41
N LEU A 19 -21.80 0.25 27.25
CA LEU A 19 -20.60 1.05 27.16
C LEU A 19 -20.91 2.53 27.40
N ASN A 20 -19.91 3.28 27.90
CA ASN A 20 -20.06 4.70 28.17
C ASN A 20 -20.08 5.52 26.87
N ILE A 21 -21.23 6.11 26.54
CA ILE A 21 -21.44 6.95 25.35
C ILE A 21 -20.60 8.22 25.32
N ASN A 22 -20.11 8.70 26.48
CA ASN A 22 -19.24 9.88 26.54
C ASN A 22 -17.84 9.62 25.96
N ASN A 23 -17.51 8.36 25.69
CA ASN A 23 -16.27 7.97 25.00
C ASN A 23 -16.36 8.09 23.47
N ILE A 24 -17.51 8.52 22.93
CA ILE A 24 -17.68 8.70 21.50
C ILE A 24 -17.39 10.18 21.15
N GLU A 25 -16.30 10.41 20.43
CA GLU A 25 -15.98 11.75 19.92
C GLU A 25 -16.82 12.06 18.67
N SER A 26 -17.44 13.23 18.65
CA SER A 26 -18.30 13.68 17.54
C SER A 26 -17.83 14.95 16.84
N SER A 27 -16.91 15.69 17.47
CA SER A 27 -16.42 16.98 16.94
C SER A 27 -15.43 16.81 15.79
N TYR A 28 -14.75 15.66 15.74
CA TYR A 28 -13.74 15.35 14.74
C TYR A 28 -13.95 13.96 14.16
N SER A 29 -13.74 13.82 12.86
CA SER A 29 -13.60 12.52 12.23
C SER A 29 -12.11 12.14 12.16
N SER A 30 -11.85 10.83 12.01
CA SER A 30 -10.49 10.35 11.75
C SER A 30 -9.89 10.89 10.44
N TYR A 31 -10.74 11.25 9.47
CA TYR A 31 -10.33 11.92 8.24
C TYR A 31 -9.83 13.34 8.47
N ASP A 32 -10.44 14.07 9.42
CA ASP A 32 -10.00 15.42 9.78
C ASP A 32 -8.64 15.35 10.45
N LEU A 33 -8.41 14.35 11.31
CA LEU A 33 -7.11 14.13 11.95
C LEU A 33 -5.98 13.83 10.97
N ILE A 34 -6.26 13.17 9.85
CA ILE A 34 -5.27 12.94 8.77
C ILE A 34 -4.91 14.27 8.08
N LYS A 35 -5.89 15.15 7.88
CA LYS A 35 -5.69 16.44 7.21
C LYS A 35 -5.03 17.46 8.13
N GLU A 36 -5.46 17.48 9.39
CA GLU A 36 -5.03 18.46 10.39
C GLU A 36 -4.16 17.80 11.47
N ASN A 37 -2.89 17.59 11.16
CA ASN A 37 -1.95 16.94 12.08
C ASN A 37 -1.61 17.79 13.33
N THR A 38 -2.19 18.99 13.45
CA THR A 38 -1.92 19.95 14.55
C THR A 38 -2.46 19.49 15.90
N LEU A 39 -3.45 18.58 15.89
CA LEU A 39 -4.07 18.08 17.13
C LEU A 39 -3.24 16.98 17.81
N ILE A 40 -2.24 16.42 17.12
CA ILE A 40 -1.36 15.38 17.67
C ILE A 40 -0.01 16.00 17.98
N LYS A 41 0.38 15.97 19.25
CA LYS A 41 1.69 16.43 19.72
C LYS A 41 2.26 15.47 20.76
N ASN A 42 3.51 15.07 20.56
CA ASN A 42 4.26 14.22 21.50
C ASN A 42 3.47 12.96 21.90
N GLY A 43 2.95 12.21 20.91
CA GLY A 43 2.22 10.97 21.14
C GLY A 43 0.88 11.15 21.85
N SER A 44 0.27 12.33 21.77
CA SER A 44 -1.00 12.63 22.43
C SER A 44 -1.93 13.39 21.51
N LEU A 45 -3.21 13.03 21.56
CA LEU A 45 -4.29 13.73 20.87
C LEU A 45 -4.88 14.80 21.82
N LYS A 46 -5.01 16.03 21.32
CA LYS A 46 -5.63 17.12 22.07
C LYS A 46 -6.92 17.55 21.38
N ILE A 47 -8.06 17.26 22.00
CA ILE A 47 -9.40 17.66 21.55
C ILE A 47 -10.11 18.35 22.72
N ASN A 48 -10.76 19.49 22.45
CA ASN A 48 -11.55 20.26 23.45
C ASN A 48 -10.78 20.47 24.77
N ASN A 49 -9.51 20.86 24.68
CA ASN A 49 -8.60 21.06 25.83
C ASN A 49 -8.29 19.77 26.65
N LYS A 50 -8.78 18.61 26.24
CA LYS A 50 -8.41 17.32 26.84
C LYS A 50 -7.23 16.72 26.08
N LYS A 51 -6.21 16.32 26.84
CA LYS A 51 -5.06 15.58 26.31
C LYS A 51 -5.29 14.08 26.55
N MET A 52 -5.26 13.30 25.48
CA MET A 52 -5.49 11.86 25.50
C MET A 52 -4.25 11.12 25.01
N LYS A 53 -3.89 10.04 25.69
CA LYS A 53 -2.92 9.05 25.27
C LYS A 53 -3.63 7.71 25.10
N PHE A 54 -3.15 6.92 24.17
CA PHE A 54 -3.73 5.62 23.87
C PHE A 54 -2.66 4.54 24.02
N ASP A 55 -2.87 3.59 24.91
CA ASP A 55 -1.98 2.41 25.01
C ASP A 55 -2.23 1.43 23.90
N VAL A 56 -3.47 1.30 23.45
CA VAL A 56 -3.90 0.35 22.42
C VAL A 56 -4.78 1.08 21.41
N ILE A 57 -4.49 0.88 20.13
CA ILE A 57 -5.32 1.35 19.01
C ILE A 57 -5.70 0.15 18.17
N VAL A 58 -7.00 -0.02 17.93
CA VAL A 58 -7.55 -1.06 17.05
C VAL A 58 -8.55 -0.46 16.08
N GLY A 59 -8.64 -1.00 14.88
CA GLY A 59 -9.61 -0.48 13.93
C GLY A 59 -9.59 -1.17 12.57
N ASN A 60 -10.62 -0.83 11.79
CA ASN A 60 -10.72 -1.14 10.37
C ASN A 60 -10.84 0.18 9.61
N PRO A 61 -9.73 0.80 9.21
CA PRO A 61 -9.76 2.07 8.52
C PRO A 61 -10.35 1.94 7.11
N PRO A 62 -10.88 3.01 6.52
CA PRO A 62 -11.26 2.98 5.11
C PRO A 62 -10.04 2.76 4.24
N TYR A 63 -10.19 1.90 3.21
CA TYR A 63 -9.05 1.45 2.40
C TYR A 63 -8.69 2.44 1.31
N GLN A 64 -9.72 3.05 0.69
CA GLN A 64 -9.54 3.95 -0.44
C GLN A 64 -10.55 5.09 -0.42
N GLN A 65 -10.19 6.18 -1.04
CA GLN A 65 -11.05 7.33 -1.25
C GLN A 65 -11.10 7.69 -2.73
N THR A 66 -12.31 7.88 -3.26
CA THR A 66 -12.48 8.39 -4.62
C THR A 66 -12.03 9.84 -4.67
N ILE A 67 -11.13 10.17 -5.57
CA ILE A 67 -10.74 11.55 -5.84
C ILE A 67 -11.74 12.10 -6.85
N SER A 68 -12.70 12.91 -6.39
CA SER A 68 -13.53 13.70 -7.28
C SER A 68 -12.69 14.80 -7.90
N SER A 69 -12.06 14.51 -9.03
CA SER A 69 -11.48 15.54 -9.86
C SER A 69 -12.49 15.89 -10.95
N ASN A 70 -12.56 17.17 -11.35
CA ASN A 70 -13.26 17.63 -12.56
C ASN A 70 -12.63 17.04 -13.84
N SER A 71 -11.74 16.09 -13.73
CA SER A 71 -11.10 15.40 -14.84
C SER A 71 -12.00 14.27 -15.36
N LYS A 72 -11.95 14.04 -16.67
CA LYS A 72 -12.71 13.02 -17.40
C LYS A 72 -12.55 11.57 -16.89
N ASN A 73 -11.64 11.32 -15.95
CA ASN A 73 -11.40 10.01 -15.32
C ASN A 73 -12.02 9.95 -13.92
N LYS A 74 -13.31 9.64 -13.85
CA LYS A 74 -14.07 9.46 -12.59
C LYS A 74 -13.63 8.26 -11.72
N SER A 75 -12.63 7.48 -12.14
CA SER A 75 -12.21 6.22 -11.48
C SER A 75 -10.91 6.31 -10.70
N LEU A 76 -10.34 7.49 -10.51
CA LEU A 76 -9.11 7.63 -9.71
C LEU A 76 -9.44 7.50 -8.22
N SER A 77 -9.00 6.41 -7.61
CA SER A 77 -9.06 6.21 -6.17
C SER A 77 -7.65 6.27 -5.57
N ARG A 78 -7.52 6.95 -4.45
CA ARG A 78 -6.30 6.97 -3.63
C ARG A 78 -6.42 5.95 -2.51
N GLN A 79 -5.35 5.21 -2.25
CA GLN A 79 -5.25 4.35 -1.08
C GLN A 79 -4.98 5.21 0.15
N ILE A 80 -5.84 5.16 1.15
CA ILE A 80 -5.74 6.02 2.33
C ILE A 80 -5.45 5.28 3.63
N PHE A 81 -5.56 3.95 3.67
CA PHE A 81 -5.25 3.19 4.89
C PHE A 81 -3.79 3.38 5.37
N PRO A 82 -2.76 3.63 4.51
CA PRO A 82 -1.43 3.95 5.00
C PRO A 82 -1.41 5.22 5.85
N ASP A 83 -2.21 6.23 5.49
CA ASP A 83 -2.31 7.47 6.27
C ASP A 83 -2.87 7.19 7.67
N PHE A 84 -3.84 6.27 7.80
CA PHE A 84 -4.37 5.83 9.10
C PHE A 84 -3.35 5.06 9.93
N ILE A 85 -2.50 4.25 9.29
CA ILE A 85 -1.38 3.60 10.00
C ILE A 85 -0.44 4.66 10.59
N TYR A 86 0.01 5.62 9.78
CA TYR A 86 0.90 6.69 10.24
C TYR A 86 0.26 7.57 11.31
N LEU A 87 -1.03 7.91 11.15
CA LEU A 87 -1.80 8.64 12.15
C LEU A 87 -1.80 7.88 13.48
N SER A 88 -2.12 6.60 13.45
CA SER A 88 -2.15 5.76 14.64
C SER A 88 -0.79 5.67 15.33
N LEU A 89 0.28 5.49 14.55
CA LEU A 89 1.64 5.44 15.08
C LEU A 89 2.11 6.78 15.64
N SER A 90 1.62 7.92 15.11
CA SER A 90 1.93 9.26 15.65
C SER A 90 1.35 9.50 17.05
N LEU A 91 0.38 8.69 17.46
CA LEU A 91 -0.17 8.69 18.82
C LEU A 91 0.66 7.86 19.82
N ASP A 92 1.77 7.28 19.36
CA ASP A 92 2.74 6.53 20.18
C ASP A 92 2.10 5.42 21.04
N PRO A 93 1.27 4.54 20.45
CA PRO A 93 0.62 3.47 21.19
C PRO A 93 1.62 2.37 21.55
N LYS A 94 1.36 1.65 22.66
CA LYS A 94 2.08 0.41 22.97
C LYS A 94 1.75 -0.69 21.97
N TYR A 95 0.47 -0.79 21.60
CA TYR A 95 -0.05 -1.77 20.66
C TYR A 95 -0.93 -1.11 19.60
N LEU A 96 -0.76 -1.53 18.34
CA LEU A 96 -1.62 -1.13 17.23
C LEU A 96 -2.01 -2.36 16.42
N SER A 97 -3.32 -2.52 16.17
CA SER A 97 -3.83 -3.55 15.27
C SER A 97 -4.87 -2.96 14.33
N LEU A 98 -4.59 -3.00 13.04
CA LEU A 98 -5.50 -2.52 12.01
C LEU A 98 -5.76 -3.62 10.97
N VAL A 99 -7.00 -3.69 10.52
CA VAL A 99 -7.37 -4.50 9.35
C VAL A 99 -7.09 -3.70 8.09
N THR A 100 -6.28 -4.24 7.19
CA THR A 100 -5.86 -3.55 5.96
C THR A 100 -5.86 -4.48 4.76
N PRO A 101 -5.97 -3.97 3.52
CA PRO A 101 -5.75 -4.78 2.32
C PRO A 101 -4.31 -5.29 2.28
N SER A 102 -4.10 -6.55 1.89
CA SER A 102 -2.74 -7.14 1.82
C SER A 102 -1.94 -6.67 0.60
N ARG A 103 -2.54 -5.89 -0.29
CA ARG A 103 -1.87 -5.36 -1.50
C ARG A 103 -0.58 -4.58 -1.21
N TRP A 104 -0.44 -3.98 -0.04
CA TRP A 104 0.79 -3.26 0.30
C TRP A 104 2.00 -4.18 0.50
N PHE A 105 1.80 -5.49 0.63
CA PHE A 105 2.90 -6.45 0.77
C PHE A 105 3.81 -6.48 -0.47
N THR A 106 3.20 -6.48 -1.65
CA THR A 106 3.92 -6.65 -2.92
C THR A 106 3.57 -5.57 -3.94
N GLY A 107 2.38 -4.98 -3.83
CA GLY A 107 1.86 -4.00 -4.78
C GLY A 107 2.58 -2.66 -4.70
N ASP A 108 2.29 -1.84 -5.70
CA ASP A 108 2.68 -0.44 -5.70
C ASP A 108 1.45 0.43 -5.97
N ALA A 109 1.29 1.50 -5.19
CA ALA A 109 0.30 2.53 -5.42
C ALA A 109 0.92 3.64 -6.27
N GLN A 110 0.11 4.34 -7.08
CA GLN A 110 0.61 5.41 -7.95
C GLN A 110 1.37 6.50 -7.19
N ASP A 111 0.98 6.78 -5.95
CA ASP A 111 1.59 7.75 -5.04
C ASP A 111 2.76 7.16 -4.23
N LYS A 112 3.16 5.92 -4.53
CA LYS A 112 4.20 5.15 -3.83
C LYS A 112 3.95 4.96 -2.33
N SER A 113 2.71 5.09 -1.87
CA SER A 113 2.37 4.96 -0.45
C SER A 113 2.68 3.56 0.10
N PHE A 114 2.51 2.50 -0.70
CA PHE A 114 2.84 1.14 -0.30
C PHE A 114 4.36 0.91 -0.17
N LEU A 115 5.13 1.46 -1.09
CA LEU A 115 6.59 1.40 -1.00
C LEU A 115 7.08 2.08 0.28
N LYS A 116 6.62 3.31 0.54
CA LYS A 116 6.96 4.06 1.76
C LYS A 116 6.57 3.31 3.03
N LEU A 117 5.41 2.64 3.02
CA LEU A 117 4.95 1.86 4.16
C LEU A 117 5.87 0.65 4.42
N ARG A 118 6.31 -0.05 3.37
CA ARG A 118 7.29 -1.13 3.49
C ARG A 118 8.64 -0.64 3.99
N GLU A 119 9.15 0.47 3.45
CA GLU A 119 10.39 1.11 3.91
C GLU A 119 10.32 1.49 5.40
N PHE A 120 9.19 2.04 5.82
CA PHE A 120 8.95 2.36 7.22
C PHE A 120 9.02 1.12 8.11
N PHE A 121 8.31 0.04 7.79
CA PHE A 121 8.33 -1.17 8.59
C PHE A 121 9.65 -1.96 8.47
N LYS A 122 10.38 -1.81 7.37
CA LYS A 122 11.73 -2.38 7.21
C LYS A 122 12.73 -1.70 8.15
N SER A 123 12.60 -0.39 8.34
CA SER A 123 13.45 0.37 9.28
C SER A 123 13.01 0.25 10.75
N ASN A 124 11.71 -0.01 10.99
CA ASN A 124 11.09 -0.12 12.29
C ASN A 124 10.43 -1.48 12.47
N ASN A 125 11.22 -2.53 12.66
CA ASN A 125 10.72 -3.90 12.78
C ASN A 125 10.01 -4.12 14.13
N LYS A 126 8.83 -3.54 14.28
CA LYS A 126 7.98 -3.64 15.48
C LYS A 126 6.66 -4.38 15.23
N ILE A 127 6.51 -5.01 14.09
CA ILE A 127 5.39 -5.92 13.83
C ILE A 127 5.69 -7.25 14.50
N GLU A 128 4.88 -7.60 15.49
CA GLU A 128 4.99 -8.85 16.25
C GLU A 128 4.31 -10.00 15.52
N SER A 129 3.13 -9.74 14.96
CA SER A 129 2.41 -10.75 14.19
C SER A 129 1.60 -10.16 13.03
N ILE A 130 1.40 -10.98 12.01
CA ILE A 130 0.49 -10.72 10.89
C ILE A 130 -0.37 -11.96 10.69
N VAL A 131 -1.68 -11.75 10.54
CA VAL A 131 -2.59 -12.77 10.00
C VAL A 131 -3.06 -12.28 8.63
N ASN A 132 -2.65 -12.99 7.60
CA ASN A 132 -3.00 -12.72 6.21
C ASN A 132 -4.12 -13.65 5.75
N MET A 133 -5.19 -13.10 5.23
CA MET A 133 -6.35 -13.79 4.68
C MET A 133 -6.42 -13.51 3.17
N PRO A 134 -5.85 -14.40 2.34
CA PRO A 134 -5.79 -14.18 0.89
C PRO A 134 -7.17 -14.08 0.23
N ILE A 135 -8.17 -14.75 0.82
CA ILE A 135 -9.56 -14.77 0.33
C ILE A 135 -10.37 -13.80 1.20
N SER A 136 -10.56 -12.57 0.71
CA SER A 136 -11.27 -11.53 1.47
C SER A 136 -12.74 -11.85 1.72
N SER A 137 -13.38 -12.61 0.84
CA SER A 137 -14.79 -13.01 0.96
C SER A 137 -15.07 -13.92 2.16
N SER A 138 -14.05 -14.59 2.72
CA SER A 138 -14.19 -15.35 3.96
C SER A 138 -14.49 -14.46 5.18
N VAL A 139 -14.12 -13.19 5.12
CA VAL A 139 -14.29 -12.19 6.19
C VAL A 139 -15.34 -11.14 5.83
N PHE A 140 -15.36 -10.73 4.56
CA PHE A 140 -16.31 -9.76 4.02
C PHE A 140 -17.05 -10.37 2.83
N PRO A 141 -18.16 -11.12 3.07
CA PRO A 141 -18.82 -11.90 2.02
C PRO A 141 -19.24 -11.11 0.79
N ASP A 142 -19.60 -9.84 0.97
CA ASP A 142 -20.12 -8.98 -0.11
C ASP A 142 -19.06 -8.09 -0.77
N VAL A 143 -17.78 -8.26 -0.38
CA VAL A 143 -16.70 -7.37 -0.86
C VAL A 143 -15.49 -8.18 -1.30
N GLU A 144 -15.18 -8.10 -2.59
CA GLU A 144 -13.95 -8.65 -3.13
C GLU A 144 -12.82 -7.62 -3.02
N ILE A 145 -11.77 -7.95 -2.24
CA ILE A 145 -10.58 -7.12 -2.07
C ILE A 145 -9.41 -7.82 -2.72
N SER A 146 -8.99 -7.31 -3.87
CA SER A 146 -7.87 -7.88 -4.62
C SER A 146 -6.60 -7.97 -3.75
N GLY A 147 -6.03 -9.17 -3.67
CA GLY A 147 -4.87 -9.50 -2.86
C GLY A 147 -5.18 -9.87 -1.41
N GLY A 148 -6.47 -9.94 -1.03
CA GLY A 148 -6.89 -10.30 0.32
C GLY A 148 -6.74 -9.17 1.34
N ILE A 149 -6.93 -9.53 2.58
CA ILE A 149 -6.82 -8.63 3.74
C ILE A 149 -5.85 -9.21 4.77
N ASN A 150 -5.34 -8.35 5.62
CA ASN A 150 -4.58 -8.76 6.78
C ASN A 150 -4.94 -7.92 7.99
N TYR A 151 -4.66 -8.43 9.17
CA TYR A 151 -4.46 -7.61 10.35
C TYR A 151 -3.10 -7.91 10.94
N PHE A 152 -2.47 -6.88 11.48
CA PHE A 152 -1.16 -6.99 12.11
C PHE A 152 -1.22 -6.51 13.56
N LEU A 153 -0.33 -7.03 14.38
CA LEU A 153 -0.06 -6.52 15.71
C LEU A 153 1.30 -5.82 15.68
N TYR A 154 1.27 -4.50 15.82
CA TYR A 154 2.44 -3.71 16.17
C TYR A 154 2.58 -3.70 17.69
N ASN A 155 3.77 -4.01 18.18
CA ASN A 155 4.14 -3.88 19.58
C ASN A 155 5.37 -3.00 19.68
N GLN A 156 5.25 -1.88 20.37
CA GLN A 156 6.32 -0.88 20.52
C GLN A 156 7.65 -1.48 21.02
N ASN A 157 7.58 -2.55 21.82
CA ASN A 157 8.73 -3.22 22.41
C ASN A 157 9.20 -4.44 21.61
N HIS A 158 8.49 -4.81 20.54
CA HIS A 158 8.87 -5.99 19.76
C HIS A 158 10.22 -5.83 19.06
N LYS A 159 10.96 -6.90 19.05
CA LYS A 159 12.24 -7.06 18.33
C LYS A 159 12.34 -8.48 17.81
N GLY A 160 12.71 -8.63 16.56
CA GLY A 160 13.00 -9.95 16.01
C GLY A 160 12.05 -10.44 14.92
N LYS A 161 11.75 -11.72 14.93
CA LYS A 161 10.93 -12.37 13.92
C LYS A 161 9.46 -12.06 14.11
N VAL A 162 8.73 -12.06 13.01
CA VAL A 162 7.28 -11.87 12.96
C VAL A 162 6.60 -13.23 12.91
N ARG A 163 5.59 -13.45 13.73
CA ARG A 163 4.69 -14.59 13.60
C ARG A 163 3.71 -14.32 12.46
N PHE A 164 3.96 -14.91 11.31
CA PHE A 164 3.15 -14.74 10.12
C PHE A 164 2.22 -15.94 9.94
N THR A 165 0.91 -15.68 9.96
CA THR A 165 -0.12 -16.69 9.75
C THR A 165 -0.81 -16.42 8.42
N GLU A 166 -0.82 -17.41 7.55
CA GLU A 166 -1.62 -17.47 6.34
C GLU A 166 -2.89 -18.24 6.69
N TYR A 167 -4.02 -17.55 6.67
CA TYR A 167 -5.29 -18.08 7.14
C TYR A 167 -6.29 -18.17 6.00
N TYR A 168 -6.81 -19.33 5.75
CA TYR A 168 -7.88 -19.61 4.78
C TYR A 168 -9.20 -19.90 5.46
N ASP A 169 -9.18 -20.76 6.49
CA ASP A 169 -10.29 -21.13 7.38
C ASP A 169 -9.73 -21.71 8.69
N GLU A 170 -10.61 -22.18 9.59
CA GLU A 170 -10.23 -22.69 10.92
C GLU A 170 -9.30 -23.91 10.84
N ASP A 171 -9.54 -24.81 9.87
CA ASP A 171 -8.78 -26.05 9.70
C ASP A 171 -7.57 -25.86 8.78
N ASN A 172 -7.49 -24.73 8.06
CA ASN A 172 -6.53 -24.51 7.00
C ASN A 172 -5.78 -23.21 7.23
N GLN A 173 -4.74 -23.27 8.08
CA GLN A 173 -3.87 -22.15 8.40
C GLN A 173 -2.42 -22.61 8.54
N ILE A 174 -1.49 -21.76 8.10
CA ILE A 174 -0.06 -22.03 8.17
C ILE A 174 0.61 -20.87 8.91
N THR A 175 1.26 -21.17 10.03
CA THR A 175 1.98 -20.17 10.82
C THR A 175 3.49 -20.43 10.77
N ASN A 176 4.26 -19.37 10.54
CA ASN A 176 5.72 -19.40 10.56
C ASN A 176 6.26 -18.20 11.34
N GLU A 177 7.39 -18.41 12.02
CA GLU A 177 8.20 -17.33 12.58
C GLU A 177 9.33 -16.98 11.60
N ARG A 178 9.32 -15.79 11.06
CA ARG A 178 10.23 -15.35 10.00
C ARG A 178 10.54 -13.87 10.06
N PRO A 179 11.59 -13.36 9.40
CA PRO A 179 11.75 -11.93 9.17
C PRO A 179 10.51 -11.37 8.43
N LEU A 180 10.15 -10.13 8.71
CA LEU A 180 9.09 -9.45 7.95
C LEU A 180 9.49 -9.26 6.49
N PHE A 181 10.76 -8.95 6.26
CA PHE A 181 11.37 -8.85 4.93
C PHE A 181 12.55 -9.81 4.85
N GLU A 182 12.65 -10.55 3.76
CA GLU A 182 13.83 -11.33 3.43
C GLU A 182 14.97 -10.42 2.95
N ASP A 183 16.20 -10.84 3.19
CA ASP A 183 17.39 -10.12 2.74
C ASP A 183 17.35 -9.91 1.22
N GLY A 184 17.58 -8.69 0.80
CA GLY A 184 17.55 -8.31 -0.62
C GLY A 184 16.16 -8.11 -1.22
N LEU A 185 15.07 -8.28 -0.45
CA LEU A 185 13.71 -8.04 -0.92
C LEU A 185 13.11 -6.77 -0.29
N ASP A 186 12.33 -6.05 -1.11
CA ASP A 186 11.54 -4.89 -0.70
C ASP A 186 10.02 -5.19 -0.64
N ILE A 187 9.69 -6.49 -0.61
CA ILE A 187 8.32 -6.99 -0.54
C ILE A 187 8.16 -7.93 0.65
N ILE A 188 6.93 -8.07 1.12
CA ILE A 188 6.54 -9.06 2.13
C ILE A 188 5.96 -10.26 1.39
N LEU A 189 6.54 -11.43 1.60
CA LEU A 189 6.06 -12.66 0.99
C LEU A 189 4.78 -13.10 1.70
N SER A 190 3.66 -13.14 0.99
CA SER A 190 2.35 -13.47 1.58
C SER A 190 2.11 -14.97 1.72
N SER A 191 2.81 -15.79 0.92
CA SER A 191 2.70 -17.25 0.97
C SER A 191 3.89 -17.90 1.65
N SER A 192 3.61 -18.81 2.55
CA SER A 192 4.62 -19.63 3.25
C SER A 192 5.42 -20.52 2.31
N PHE A 193 4.80 -20.99 1.23
CA PHE A 193 5.51 -21.74 0.18
C PHE A 193 6.52 -20.84 -0.55
N SER A 194 6.07 -19.67 -0.99
CA SER A 194 6.95 -18.69 -1.65
C SER A 194 8.10 -18.28 -0.74
N TYR A 195 7.84 -18.07 0.55
CA TYR A 195 8.87 -17.78 1.53
C TYR A 195 9.94 -18.88 1.57
N ASN A 196 9.53 -20.15 1.70
CA ASN A 196 10.45 -21.28 1.77
C ASN A 196 11.30 -21.45 0.51
N ILE A 197 10.77 -21.15 -0.66
CA ILE A 197 11.50 -21.21 -1.94
C ILE A 197 12.48 -20.05 -2.02
N ILE A 198 12.01 -18.83 -1.85
CA ILE A 198 12.80 -17.61 -2.03
C ILE A 198 13.92 -17.55 -0.99
N SER A 199 13.67 -17.91 0.27
CA SER A 199 14.72 -17.93 1.30
C SER A 199 15.87 -18.91 0.99
N LYS A 200 15.61 -19.97 0.23
CA LYS A 200 16.68 -20.87 -0.26
C LYS A 200 17.43 -20.25 -1.42
N VAL A 201 16.74 -19.59 -2.35
CA VAL A 201 17.35 -18.95 -3.52
C VAL A 201 18.21 -17.77 -3.11
N THR A 202 17.73 -16.91 -2.20
CA THR A 202 18.48 -15.72 -1.74
C THR A 202 19.74 -16.05 -0.95
N LYS A 203 19.81 -17.24 -0.33
CA LYS A 203 21.05 -17.73 0.33
C LYS A 203 22.11 -18.20 -0.65
N SER A 204 21.76 -18.44 -1.91
CA SER A 204 22.71 -18.74 -2.98
C SER A 204 23.25 -17.45 -3.60
N LYS A 205 24.41 -17.53 -4.28
CA LYS A 205 24.87 -16.43 -5.14
C LYS A 205 23.92 -16.30 -6.32
N PHE A 206 23.04 -15.33 -6.25
CA PHE A 206 22.00 -15.14 -7.26
C PHE A 206 21.96 -13.65 -7.65
N GLU A 207 21.89 -13.39 -8.95
CA GLU A 207 21.69 -12.06 -9.49
C GLU A 207 20.22 -11.88 -9.87
N SER A 208 19.62 -10.85 -9.30
CA SER A 208 18.21 -10.55 -9.59
C SER A 208 18.07 -9.97 -11.00
N ILE A 209 17.12 -10.47 -11.77
CA ILE A 209 16.74 -9.89 -13.06
C ILE A 209 16.33 -8.39 -12.94
N THR A 210 16.04 -7.90 -11.74
CA THR A 210 15.72 -6.49 -11.49
C THR A 210 16.88 -5.55 -11.83
N SER A 211 18.11 -6.02 -11.84
CA SER A 211 19.29 -5.24 -12.26
C SER A 211 19.20 -4.81 -13.72
N ILE A 212 18.61 -5.64 -14.58
CA ILE A 212 18.48 -5.40 -16.03
C ILE A 212 17.05 -5.04 -16.45
N THR A 213 16.04 -5.17 -15.58
CA THR A 213 14.67 -4.77 -15.88
C THR A 213 14.43 -3.31 -15.54
N LYS A 214 13.62 -2.65 -16.36
CA LYS A 214 13.16 -1.29 -16.12
C LYS A 214 11.64 -1.28 -16.00
N GLY A 215 11.14 -0.47 -15.09
CA GLY A 215 9.71 -0.35 -14.85
C GLY A 215 8.97 0.41 -15.95
N ARG A 216 7.68 0.63 -15.71
CA ARG A 216 6.83 1.46 -16.59
C ARG A 216 7.49 2.83 -16.79
N ASN A 217 7.40 3.33 -18.02
CA ASN A 217 8.02 4.61 -18.41
C ASN A 217 9.56 4.60 -18.33
N ALA A 218 10.14 3.49 -18.78
CA ALA A 218 11.60 3.27 -18.75
C ALA A 218 12.40 4.38 -19.41
N PHE A 219 11.86 4.99 -20.47
CA PHE A 219 12.53 6.02 -21.28
C PHE A 219 12.03 7.45 -21.03
N GLY A 220 11.13 7.66 -20.07
CA GLY A 220 10.58 8.98 -19.77
C GLY A 220 9.44 9.43 -20.69
N ILE A 221 8.94 8.54 -21.56
CA ILE A 221 7.84 8.81 -22.49
C ILE A 221 6.62 7.97 -22.10
N LEU A 222 5.47 8.62 -21.98
CA LEU A 222 4.17 7.97 -21.81
C LEU A 222 3.38 8.10 -23.12
N GLY A 223 2.54 7.12 -23.43
CA GLY A 223 1.68 7.15 -24.62
C GLY A 223 0.69 8.34 -24.69
N MET A 224 0.58 9.11 -23.62
CA MET A 224 -0.21 10.34 -23.55
C MET A 224 0.57 11.61 -23.95
N ASP A 225 1.87 11.52 -24.18
CA ASP A 225 2.72 12.62 -24.66
C ASP A 225 2.56 12.81 -26.18
N ALA A 226 1.30 12.94 -26.63
CA ALA A 226 0.95 13.02 -28.05
C ALA A 226 1.65 14.17 -28.79
N GLU A 227 2.01 15.24 -28.09
CA GLU A 227 2.73 16.39 -28.63
C GLU A 227 4.19 16.07 -28.97
N ARG A 228 4.78 15.04 -28.36
CA ARG A 228 6.17 14.63 -28.52
C ARG A 228 6.35 13.48 -29.50
N ILE A 229 5.23 12.85 -29.90
CA ILE A 229 5.20 11.65 -30.73
C ILE A 229 4.55 12.01 -32.07
N SER A 230 5.31 11.94 -33.18
CA SER A 230 4.85 12.21 -34.53
C SER A 230 4.50 10.93 -35.27
N LYS A 231 3.54 11.01 -36.19
CA LYS A 231 3.24 9.96 -37.18
C LYS A 231 4.13 10.02 -38.43
N THR A 232 4.81 11.13 -38.63
CA THR A 232 5.64 11.36 -39.79
C THR A 232 7.07 11.59 -39.37
N THR A 233 8.00 11.13 -40.21
CA THR A 233 9.42 11.46 -40.09
C THR A 233 9.60 12.95 -40.39
N GLN A 234 10.03 13.71 -39.39
CA GLN A 234 10.56 15.07 -39.59
C GLN A 234 12.09 14.99 -39.61
N ASN A 235 12.74 15.92 -40.32
CA ASN A 235 14.20 15.98 -40.29
C ASN A 235 14.69 16.16 -38.86
N GLY A 236 15.38 15.15 -38.32
CA GLY A 236 15.84 15.17 -36.95
C GLY A 236 16.41 13.84 -36.45
N ASN A 237 16.99 13.91 -35.29
CA ASN A 237 17.55 12.76 -34.58
C ASN A 237 16.45 11.98 -33.86
N LEU A 238 15.78 11.08 -34.59
CA LEU A 238 14.54 10.41 -34.15
C LEU A 238 14.77 8.95 -33.75
N TYR A 239 13.99 8.50 -32.78
CA TYR A 239 13.75 7.07 -32.54
C TYR A 239 12.42 6.64 -33.15
N GLU A 240 12.42 5.48 -33.77
CA GLU A 240 11.20 4.79 -34.20
C GLU A 240 10.55 4.10 -32.99
N LEU A 241 9.25 4.31 -32.79
CA LEU A 241 8.46 3.69 -31.76
C LEU A 241 7.45 2.73 -32.39
N ARG A 242 7.51 1.45 -32.04
CA ARG A 242 6.47 0.48 -32.39
C ARG A 242 5.33 0.58 -31.37
N CYS A 243 4.19 1.02 -31.83
CA CYS A 243 2.97 1.20 -31.05
C CYS A 243 2.03 -0.01 -31.18
N LYS A 244 0.92 0.03 -30.46
CA LYS A 244 -0.16 -0.96 -30.58
C LYS A 244 -0.67 -1.04 -32.03
N TYR A 245 -1.02 -2.22 -32.50
CA TYR A 245 -1.47 -2.52 -33.87
C TYR A 245 -0.43 -2.25 -34.95
N GLU A 246 0.87 -2.47 -34.64
CA GLU A 246 1.99 -2.31 -35.59
C GLU A 246 2.16 -0.87 -36.12
N GLU A 247 1.47 0.09 -35.56
CA GLU A 247 1.63 1.49 -35.93
C GLU A 247 3.04 1.99 -35.58
N ILE A 248 3.72 2.57 -36.54
CA ILE A 248 5.03 3.17 -36.35
C ILE A 248 4.85 4.65 -36.06
N ARG A 249 5.51 5.14 -35.03
CA ARG A 249 5.59 6.54 -34.67
C ARG A 249 7.03 6.95 -34.39
N TYR A 250 7.30 8.24 -34.34
CA TYR A 250 8.62 8.77 -34.16
C TYR A 250 8.68 9.75 -33.00
N VAL A 251 9.80 9.74 -32.27
CA VAL A 251 10.08 10.65 -31.16
C VAL A 251 11.47 11.21 -31.26
N ASP A 252 11.65 12.51 -31.06
CA ASP A 252 12.96 13.14 -31.00
C ASP A 252 13.75 12.61 -29.79
N LYS A 253 15.02 12.25 -30.03
CA LYS A 253 15.94 11.71 -29.00
C LYS A 253 16.04 12.60 -27.77
N LYS A 254 15.87 13.90 -27.88
CA LYS A 254 15.87 14.84 -26.74
C LYS A 254 14.78 14.58 -25.70
N TYR A 255 13.70 13.91 -26.11
CA TYR A 255 12.61 13.55 -25.18
C TYR A 255 12.83 12.25 -24.40
N ILE A 256 13.89 11.49 -24.76
CA ILE A 256 14.33 10.33 -23.99
C ILE A 256 15.10 10.83 -22.77
N THR A 257 14.40 11.02 -21.67
CA THR A 257 14.96 11.63 -20.45
C THR A 257 15.53 10.63 -19.46
N LYS A 258 15.31 9.32 -19.68
CA LYS A 258 15.75 8.23 -18.81
C LYS A 258 16.36 7.12 -19.65
N ASN A 259 17.40 6.47 -19.14
CA ASN A 259 18.03 5.30 -19.74
C ASN A 259 18.29 5.46 -21.26
N ALA A 260 18.74 6.64 -21.66
CA ALA A 260 19.00 6.94 -23.07
C ALA A 260 20.08 6.02 -23.68
N ASP A 261 21.02 5.60 -22.86
CA ASP A 261 22.06 4.62 -23.17
C ASP A 261 21.49 3.24 -23.57
N LEU A 262 20.32 2.91 -23.07
CA LEU A 262 19.64 1.65 -23.41
C LEU A 262 18.71 1.78 -24.61
N ALA A 263 18.48 2.98 -25.15
CA ALA A 263 17.48 3.18 -26.20
C ALA A 263 17.82 2.45 -27.51
N GLU A 264 19.10 2.28 -27.82
CA GLU A 264 19.60 1.59 -29.04
C GLU A 264 19.94 0.11 -28.78
N ASN A 265 19.94 -0.35 -27.53
CA ASN A 265 20.27 -1.73 -27.20
C ASN A 265 19.10 -2.69 -27.48
N TRP A 266 19.40 -3.95 -27.69
CA TRP A 266 18.39 -5.01 -27.73
C TRP A 266 17.61 -5.06 -26.42
N LYS A 267 16.29 -5.12 -26.51
CA LYS A 267 15.40 -5.14 -25.36
C LYS A 267 14.15 -5.95 -25.61
N VAL A 268 13.63 -6.55 -24.55
CA VAL A 268 12.35 -7.28 -24.58
C VAL A 268 11.32 -6.43 -23.84
N PHE A 269 10.19 -6.17 -24.51
CA PHE A 269 9.05 -5.52 -23.89
C PHE A 269 8.08 -6.58 -23.35
N ILE A 270 7.79 -6.48 -22.05
CA ILE A 270 6.82 -7.36 -21.40
C ILE A 270 5.59 -6.50 -21.09
N SER A 271 4.42 -6.94 -21.55
CA SER A 271 3.17 -6.28 -21.16
C SER A 271 2.96 -6.39 -19.65
N LYS A 272 2.44 -5.33 -19.05
CA LYS A 272 1.99 -5.40 -17.66
C LYS A 272 0.86 -6.42 -17.60
N GLY A 273 1.08 -7.54 -16.94
CA GLY A 273 0.02 -8.49 -16.64
C GLY A 273 -1.09 -7.77 -15.87
N ASN A 274 -2.31 -7.86 -16.33
CA ASN A 274 -3.47 -7.51 -15.53
C ASN A 274 -3.65 -8.67 -14.55
N GLY A 275 -3.15 -8.47 -13.32
CA GLY A 275 -3.47 -9.35 -12.20
C GLY A 275 -4.83 -8.98 -11.64
#